data_e0e3efeaf06efe1deb38a7ad412ec752
#
_entry.id   e0e3efeaf06efe1deb38a7ad412ec752
#
_cell.length_a   1.000
_cell.length_b   1.000
_cell.length_c   1.000
_cell.angle_alpha   90.00
_cell.angle_beta   90.00
_cell.angle_gamma   90.00
#
_symmetry.space_group_name_H-M   'P 1'
#
loop_
_entity.id
_entity.type
_entity.pdbx_description
1 polymer ?
#
loop_
_entity_poly.entity_id
_entity_poly.type
_entity_poly.pdbx_seq_one_letter_code
_entity_poly.pdbx_strand_id
1 'polypeptide(L)'
;DVSHQVEKSGKFPCGICGKGVGSNSIKCTSCMAWIHKKCSAVKGRLQNVADIFKCTKCTSGVTITQTAEIKDVEIGVNEKLECVERFCYLGDMIGAGGGAKEASRARVRCAWAKFRELAPILTSRGASLVVKGKVYKACVQRVLVYGSETWPMKVEDMQRLGRAERMMVRWMCGVTLKNRISNKEVYSRLNVEEVSDVVRRGRLRWFGHLERKSESDWVSACRYLDVDGDKQKGRSRKTWGECVKNDLKHLGLERDWAHDRVRWRGLICGIRPTRACMDNGR
;
A
#
# COMPACT_ATOMS: atom_id res chain seq x y z
N ASP A 1 52.67 -5.19 19.08
CA ASP A 1 52.36 -5.72 17.74
C ASP A 1 50.97 -6.27 17.67
N VAL A 2 50.01 -5.46 17.27
CA VAL A 2 48.68 -5.93 16.94
C VAL A 2 48.53 -5.78 15.42
N SER A 3 48.72 -6.91 14.76
CA SER A 3 48.54 -7.07 13.33
C SER A 3 47.06 -6.90 12.97
N HIS A 4 46.74 -5.77 12.32
CA HIS A 4 45.46 -5.57 11.67
C HIS A 4 45.35 -6.50 10.45
N GLN A 5 44.65 -7.60 10.61
CA GLN A 5 44.16 -8.39 9.48
C GLN A 5 43.11 -7.57 8.74
N VAL A 6 43.40 -7.26 7.49
CA VAL A 6 42.49 -6.63 6.52
C VAL A 6 41.52 -7.72 6.04
N GLU A 7 40.33 -7.79 6.61
CA GLU A 7 39.24 -8.60 6.06
C GLU A 7 38.78 -7.98 4.72
N LYS A 8 38.95 -8.77 3.64
CA LYS A 8 38.49 -8.43 2.29
C LYS A 8 36.98 -8.50 2.23
N SER A 9 36.38 -7.35 1.87
CA SER A 9 35.09 -7.18 1.18
C SER A 9 33.80 -7.64 1.83
N GLY A 10 33.34 -6.90 2.83
CA GLY A 10 31.91 -6.66 2.94
C GLY A 10 31.57 -5.37 2.16
N LYS A 11 30.75 -5.40 1.12
CA LYS A 11 30.29 -4.20 0.40
C LYS A 11 29.32 -3.41 1.28
N PHE A 12 29.83 -2.59 2.18
CA PHE A 12 28.98 -1.68 2.94
C PHE A 12 28.42 -0.60 2.00
N PRO A 13 27.14 -0.23 2.11
CA PRO A 13 26.56 0.83 1.31
C PRO A 13 27.07 2.21 1.76
N CYS A 14 27.39 3.07 0.80
CA CYS A 14 27.73 4.47 1.07
C CYS A 14 26.50 5.21 1.62
N GLY A 15 26.62 5.86 2.77
CA GLY A 15 25.55 6.61 3.41
C GLY A 15 25.00 7.79 2.58
N ILE A 16 25.69 8.21 1.52
CA ILE A 16 25.26 9.31 0.64
C ILE A 16 24.62 8.79 -0.64
N CYS A 17 25.32 7.94 -1.41
CA CYS A 17 24.86 7.50 -2.72
C CYS A 17 24.27 6.07 -2.76
N GLY A 18 24.32 5.32 -1.65
CA GLY A 18 23.80 3.96 -1.55
C GLY A 18 24.62 2.86 -2.26
N LYS A 19 25.65 3.22 -3.03
CA LYS A 19 26.50 2.23 -3.74
C LYS A 19 27.53 1.62 -2.78
N GLY A 20 27.96 0.38 -3.03
CA GLY A 20 28.93 -0.30 -2.21
C GLY A 20 30.27 0.44 -2.12
N VAL A 21 30.83 0.59 -0.91
CA VAL A 21 32.12 1.26 -0.68
C VAL A 21 33.28 0.28 -0.82
N GLY A 22 34.39 0.76 -1.40
CA GLY A 22 35.67 0.06 -1.48
C GLY A 22 36.70 0.63 -0.51
N SER A 23 38.00 0.32 -0.75
CA SER A 23 39.15 0.77 0.07
C SER A 23 39.29 2.28 0.18
N ASN A 24 38.73 3.05 -0.76
CA ASN A 24 38.81 4.51 -0.77
C ASN A 24 37.56 5.16 -0.18
N SER A 25 37.32 4.87 1.09
CA SER A 25 36.16 5.32 1.85
C SER A 25 36.55 5.76 3.26
N ILE A 26 35.68 6.55 3.91
CA ILE A 26 35.88 7.08 5.25
C ILE A 26 34.61 6.85 6.07
N LYS A 27 34.74 6.58 7.35
CA LYS A 27 33.62 6.38 8.27
C LYS A 27 33.26 7.70 8.94
N CYS A 28 31.98 8.05 8.94
CA CYS A 28 31.51 9.22 9.66
C CYS A 28 31.51 8.97 11.17
N THR A 29 32.09 9.89 11.95
CA THR A 29 32.17 9.77 13.42
C THR A 29 30.83 10.01 14.12
N SER A 30 29.87 10.65 13.43
CA SER A 30 28.55 10.96 14.01
C SER A 30 27.51 9.88 13.74
N CYS A 31 27.34 9.43 12.46
CA CYS A 31 26.32 8.44 12.09
C CYS A 31 26.89 7.05 11.78
N MET A 32 28.19 6.87 11.92
CA MET A 32 28.95 5.62 11.71
C MET A 32 28.84 5.02 10.31
N ALA A 33 28.24 5.73 9.35
CA ALA A 33 28.09 5.30 7.96
C ALA A 33 29.40 5.41 7.20
N TRP A 34 29.68 4.45 6.31
CA TRP A 34 30.78 4.52 5.37
C TRP A 34 30.47 5.44 4.20
N ILE A 35 31.40 6.30 3.80
CA ILE A 35 31.23 7.29 2.75
C ILE A 35 32.39 7.19 1.76
N HIS A 36 32.11 7.14 0.47
CA HIS A 36 33.14 7.20 -0.56
C HIS A 36 33.94 8.51 -0.46
N LYS A 37 35.22 8.50 -0.79
CA LYS A 37 36.03 9.73 -0.89
C LYS A 37 35.37 10.77 -1.80
N LYS A 38 34.79 10.33 -2.94
CA LYS A 38 34.09 11.22 -3.88
C LYS A 38 32.82 11.85 -3.27
N CYS A 39 32.15 11.14 -2.36
CA CYS A 39 30.93 11.61 -1.70
C CYS A 39 31.19 12.37 -0.39
N SER A 40 32.42 12.30 0.13
CA SER A 40 32.80 12.93 1.39
C SER A 40 33.18 14.42 1.26
N ALA A 41 33.37 14.93 0.04
CA ALA A 41 33.92 16.26 -0.25
C ALA A 41 35.31 16.53 0.38
N VAL A 42 36.00 15.51 0.89
CA VAL A 42 37.34 15.65 1.48
C VAL A 42 38.39 15.83 0.38
N LYS A 43 39.05 16.98 0.40
CA LYS A 43 40.19 17.26 -0.45
C LYS A 43 41.48 16.83 0.27
N GLY A 44 42.16 15.79 -0.22
CA GLY A 44 43.39 15.28 0.36
C GLY A 44 43.35 13.82 0.80
N ARG A 45 44.23 13.41 1.72
CA ARG A 45 44.31 12.04 2.23
C ARG A 45 43.23 11.82 3.32
N LEU A 46 42.44 10.76 3.19
CA LEU A 46 41.34 10.44 4.14
C LEU A 46 41.86 10.18 5.55
N GLN A 47 43.06 9.63 5.68
CA GLN A 47 43.69 9.30 6.98
C GLN A 47 43.84 10.52 7.88
N ASN A 48 44.10 11.71 7.31
CA ASN A 48 44.32 12.93 8.08
C ASN A 48 43.08 13.51 8.75
N VAL A 49 41.91 13.02 8.36
CA VAL A 49 40.60 13.52 8.86
C VAL A 49 39.71 12.41 9.39
N ALA A 50 40.22 11.17 9.49
CA ALA A 50 39.44 10.01 9.84
C ALA A 50 38.74 10.15 11.21
N ASP A 51 39.43 10.72 12.19
CA ASP A 51 38.95 10.82 13.58
C ASP A 51 37.96 11.96 13.83
N ILE A 52 37.89 12.92 12.88
CA ILE A 52 37.06 14.12 13.00
C ILE A 52 36.01 14.23 11.88
N PHE A 53 36.01 13.29 10.93
CA PHE A 53 35.16 13.38 9.76
C PHE A 53 33.68 13.21 10.09
N LYS A 54 32.90 14.24 9.76
CA LYS A 54 31.44 14.19 9.73
C LYS A 54 30.95 14.29 8.29
N CYS A 55 30.06 13.38 7.88
CA CYS A 55 29.52 13.41 6.51
C CYS A 55 28.63 14.63 6.30
N THR A 56 28.41 15.02 5.05
CA THR A 56 27.58 16.18 4.68
C THR A 56 26.17 16.12 5.30
N LYS A 57 25.58 14.93 5.45
CA LYS A 57 24.31 14.76 6.15
C LYS A 57 24.37 15.12 7.65
N CYS A 58 25.52 14.93 8.28
CA CYS A 58 25.72 15.26 9.69
C CYS A 58 26.28 16.67 9.92
N THR A 59 26.99 17.24 8.93
CA THR A 59 27.60 18.57 9.03
C THR A 59 26.61 19.68 8.66
N SER A 60 25.74 19.43 7.68
CA SER A 60 24.77 20.44 7.23
C SER A 60 23.59 20.61 8.18
N GLY A 61 23.52 19.87 9.28
CA GLY A 61 22.33 19.90 10.16
C GLY A 61 21.03 19.51 9.44
N VAL A 62 21.12 19.27 8.14
CA VAL A 62 20.02 18.79 7.33
C VAL A 62 20.06 17.28 7.40
N THR A 63 19.57 16.73 8.49
CA THR A 63 18.74 15.56 8.36
C THR A 63 17.68 15.97 7.36
N ILE A 64 17.71 15.44 6.12
CA ILE A 64 16.54 15.44 5.25
C ILE A 64 15.62 14.32 5.76
N THR A 65 15.17 14.43 6.94
CA THR A 65 13.83 14.40 7.37
C THR A 65 13.45 15.88 7.52
N GLN A 66 12.94 16.50 6.47
CA GLN A 66 11.87 17.44 6.68
C GLN A 66 10.68 16.59 7.21
N THR A 67 10.75 16.15 8.44
CA THR A 67 9.64 16.34 9.34
C THR A 67 9.52 17.85 9.44
N ALA A 68 8.66 18.47 8.63
CA ALA A 68 8.05 19.73 9.05
C ALA A 68 7.77 19.49 10.53
N GLU A 69 8.30 20.35 11.40
CA GLU A 69 7.94 20.32 12.82
C GLU A 69 6.43 20.31 12.81
N ILE A 70 5.87 19.18 13.21
CA ILE A 70 4.42 18.99 13.25
C ILE A 70 4.03 19.89 14.41
N LYS A 71 3.65 21.13 14.09
CA LYS A 71 3.19 22.08 15.08
C LYS A 71 1.82 21.65 15.51
N ASP A 72 1.62 21.50 16.81
CA ASP A 72 0.31 21.27 17.38
C ASP A 72 -0.66 22.34 16.87
N VAL A 73 -1.86 21.94 16.52
CA VAL A 73 -2.91 22.84 16.04
C VAL A 73 -3.71 23.31 17.26
N GLU A 74 -3.75 24.61 17.50
CA GLU A 74 -4.58 25.20 18.54
C GLU A 74 -6.04 25.28 18.07
N ILE A 75 -6.94 24.66 18.83
CA ILE A 75 -8.39 24.71 18.59
C ILE A 75 -9.04 25.35 19.81
N GLY A 76 -9.57 26.55 19.60
CA GLY A 76 -10.22 27.29 20.71
C GLY A 76 -9.26 27.82 21.76
N VAL A 77 -9.80 28.17 22.91
CA VAL A 77 -9.04 28.73 24.04
C VAL A 77 -8.44 27.54 24.83
N ASN A 78 -7.13 27.35 24.76
CA ASN A 78 -6.35 26.34 25.50
C ASN A 78 -6.50 24.87 25.06
N GLU A 79 -7.09 24.53 23.90
CA GLU A 79 -7.09 23.18 23.38
C GLU A 79 -6.05 23.03 22.26
N LYS A 80 -5.13 22.05 22.41
CA LYS A 80 -4.11 21.73 21.43
C LYS A 80 -4.35 20.33 20.90
N LEU A 81 -4.36 20.17 19.57
CA LEU A 81 -4.35 18.88 18.91
C LEU A 81 -2.94 18.51 18.53
N GLU A 82 -2.52 17.32 18.94
CA GLU A 82 -1.28 16.72 18.51
C GLU A 82 -1.34 16.38 17.03
N CYS A 83 -0.42 16.91 16.24
CA CYS A 83 -0.25 16.53 14.86
C CYS A 83 0.52 15.22 14.77
N VAL A 84 -0.07 14.20 14.17
CA VAL A 84 0.54 12.87 14.01
C VAL A 84 0.77 12.51 12.54
N GLU A 85 1.85 11.81 12.26
CA GLU A 85 2.13 11.32 10.89
C GLU A 85 1.14 10.23 10.44
N ARG A 86 0.56 9.49 11.36
CA ARG A 86 -0.35 8.37 11.11
C ARG A 86 -1.42 8.32 12.18
N PHE A 87 -2.65 8.22 11.74
CA PHE A 87 -3.81 8.16 12.60
C PHE A 87 -4.66 6.93 12.27
N CYS A 88 -5.10 6.22 13.32
CA CYS A 88 -6.02 5.11 13.16
C CYS A 88 -7.47 5.62 13.30
N TYR A 89 -8.24 5.54 12.21
CA TYR A 89 -9.64 5.97 12.20
C TYR A 89 -10.54 4.84 11.74
N LEU A 90 -11.50 4.46 12.59
CA LEU A 90 -12.46 3.36 12.34
C LEU A 90 -11.78 2.06 11.86
N GLY A 91 -10.59 1.79 12.39
CA GLY A 91 -9.80 0.62 12.03
C GLY A 91 -9.02 0.75 10.72
N ASP A 92 -9.08 1.87 10.01
CA ASP A 92 -8.19 2.16 8.89
C ASP A 92 -7.03 3.06 9.30
N MET A 93 -5.94 3.07 8.53
CA MET A 93 -4.76 3.89 8.80
C MET A 93 -4.64 5.03 7.81
N ILE A 94 -4.81 6.25 8.31
CA ILE A 94 -4.63 7.47 7.55
C ILE A 94 -3.20 7.98 7.78
N GLY A 95 -2.47 8.25 6.72
CA GLY A 95 -1.13 8.85 6.80
C GLY A 95 -1.14 10.30 6.33
N ALA A 96 -0.35 11.16 6.95
CA ALA A 96 -0.22 12.57 6.59
C ALA A 96 0.16 12.77 5.10
N GLY A 97 0.91 11.82 4.52
CA GLY A 97 1.25 11.82 3.10
C GLY A 97 0.08 11.46 2.16
N GLY A 98 -1.08 11.10 2.68
CA GLY A 98 -2.21 10.58 1.91
C GLY A 98 -1.95 9.22 1.24
N GLY A 99 -2.94 8.72 0.49
CA GLY A 99 -2.83 7.46 -0.25
C GLY A 99 -3.07 6.21 0.60
N ALA A 100 -2.92 5.02 -0.02
CA ALA A 100 -3.27 3.74 0.58
C ALA A 100 -2.10 2.97 1.20
N LYS A 101 -0.90 3.56 1.25
CA LYS A 101 0.33 2.86 1.66
C LYS A 101 0.27 2.32 3.09
N GLU A 102 -0.10 3.16 4.05
CA GLU A 102 -0.14 2.78 5.47
C GLU A 102 -1.33 1.86 5.74
N ALA A 103 -2.50 2.18 5.15
CA ALA A 103 -3.69 1.34 5.21
C ALA A 103 -3.42 -0.08 4.68
N SER A 104 -2.88 -0.22 3.47
CA SER A 104 -2.56 -1.52 2.88
C SER A 104 -1.56 -2.34 3.71
N ARG A 105 -0.57 -1.67 4.33
CA ARG A 105 0.38 -2.32 5.26
C ARG A 105 -0.30 -2.83 6.52
N ALA A 106 -1.16 -2.00 7.11
CA ALA A 106 -1.90 -2.38 8.31
C ALA A 106 -2.81 -3.58 8.02
N ARG A 107 -3.56 -3.55 6.90
CA ARG A 107 -4.47 -4.65 6.52
C ARG A 107 -3.73 -5.96 6.25
N VAL A 108 -2.58 -5.91 5.60
CA VAL A 108 -1.75 -7.12 5.42
C VAL A 108 -1.34 -7.72 6.78
N ARG A 109 -0.93 -6.89 7.75
CA ARG A 109 -0.60 -7.39 9.10
C ARG A 109 -1.80 -8.01 9.80
N CYS A 110 -2.96 -7.32 9.77
CA CYS A 110 -4.19 -7.83 10.36
C CYS A 110 -4.65 -9.14 9.70
N ALA A 111 -4.58 -9.21 8.36
CA ALA A 111 -4.94 -10.42 7.63
C ALA A 111 -4.02 -11.61 7.97
N TRP A 112 -2.72 -11.37 8.11
CA TRP A 112 -1.79 -12.41 8.57
C TRP A 112 -2.05 -12.83 10.01
N ALA A 113 -2.42 -11.92 10.91
CA ALA A 113 -2.81 -12.26 12.28
C ALA A 113 -4.06 -13.16 12.26
N LYS A 114 -5.09 -12.78 11.51
CA LYS A 114 -6.31 -13.59 11.36
C LYS A 114 -6.05 -14.93 10.66
N PHE A 115 -5.16 -14.96 9.67
CA PHE A 115 -4.77 -16.22 9.02
C PHE A 115 -4.08 -17.18 9.98
N ARG A 116 -3.16 -16.69 10.84
CA ARG A 116 -2.48 -17.52 11.83
C ARG A 116 -3.43 -18.07 12.87
N GLU A 117 -4.38 -17.26 13.33
CA GLU A 117 -5.44 -17.70 14.26
C GLU A 117 -6.24 -18.87 13.65
N LEU A 118 -6.53 -18.82 12.36
CA LEU A 118 -7.29 -19.83 11.65
C LEU A 118 -6.43 -20.93 10.98
N ALA A 119 -5.11 -20.87 11.13
CA ALA A 119 -4.18 -21.81 10.50
C ALA A 119 -4.51 -23.29 10.81
N PRO A 120 -4.92 -23.68 12.02
CA PRO A 120 -5.30 -25.07 12.31
C PRO A 120 -6.38 -25.60 11.39
N ILE A 121 -7.32 -24.74 10.92
CA ILE A 121 -8.38 -25.10 9.96
C ILE A 121 -7.88 -24.93 8.52
N LEU A 122 -7.28 -23.77 8.20
CA LEU A 122 -6.90 -23.39 6.84
C LEU A 122 -5.78 -24.27 6.27
N THR A 123 -4.91 -24.83 7.12
CA THR A 123 -3.81 -25.69 6.70
C THR A 123 -4.04 -27.17 7.01
N SER A 124 -5.17 -27.53 7.65
CA SER A 124 -5.53 -28.90 7.99
C SER A 124 -5.57 -29.80 6.75
N ARG A 125 -5.12 -31.02 6.85
CA ARG A 125 -5.25 -32.02 5.77
C ARG A 125 -6.65 -32.61 5.66
N GLY A 126 -7.43 -32.59 6.76
CA GLY A 126 -8.78 -33.14 6.79
C GLY A 126 -9.86 -32.22 6.22
N ALA A 127 -9.60 -30.91 6.11
CA ALA A 127 -10.57 -29.97 5.55
C ALA A 127 -10.47 -29.88 4.03
N SER A 128 -11.59 -29.94 3.31
CA SER A 128 -11.60 -29.78 1.85
C SER A 128 -11.16 -28.36 1.44
N LEU A 129 -10.54 -28.23 0.26
CA LEU A 129 -10.07 -26.94 -0.25
C LEU A 129 -11.22 -25.92 -0.40
N VAL A 130 -12.42 -26.37 -0.77
CA VAL A 130 -13.60 -25.51 -0.91
C VAL A 130 -14.03 -24.96 0.45
N VAL A 131 -13.99 -25.76 1.51
CA VAL A 131 -14.31 -25.32 2.89
C VAL A 131 -13.26 -24.29 3.35
N LYS A 132 -11.97 -24.58 3.16
CA LYS A 132 -10.89 -23.63 3.45
C LYS A 132 -11.09 -22.31 2.73
N GLY A 133 -11.44 -22.34 1.44
CA GLY A 133 -11.73 -21.16 0.65
C GLY A 133 -12.92 -20.34 1.18
N LYS A 134 -14.00 -21.01 1.63
CA LYS A 134 -15.14 -20.33 2.28
C LYS A 134 -14.70 -19.62 3.56
N VAL A 135 -13.96 -20.29 4.45
CA VAL A 135 -13.46 -19.71 5.71
C VAL A 135 -12.49 -18.54 5.40
N TYR A 136 -11.59 -18.73 4.45
CA TYR A 136 -10.67 -17.68 4.03
C TYR A 136 -11.41 -16.42 3.53
N LYS A 137 -12.38 -16.58 2.63
CA LYS A 137 -13.19 -15.46 2.11
C LYS A 137 -13.93 -14.73 3.22
N ALA A 138 -14.56 -15.47 4.14
CA ALA A 138 -15.38 -14.89 5.19
C ALA A 138 -14.55 -14.16 6.25
N CYS A 139 -13.40 -14.70 6.64
CA CYS A 139 -12.65 -14.22 7.81
C CYS A 139 -11.38 -13.46 7.45
N VAL A 140 -10.57 -13.95 6.51
CA VAL A 140 -9.24 -13.38 6.23
C VAL A 140 -9.30 -12.35 5.11
N GLN A 141 -9.92 -12.68 3.97
CA GLN A 141 -9.99 -11.78 2.82
C GLN A 141 -10.78 -10.51 3.15
N ARG A 142 -11.84 -10.60 3.98
CA ARG A 142 -12.59 -9.43 4.46
C ARG A 142 -11.72 -8.49 5.28
N VAL A 143 -10.84 -9.01 6.13
CA VAL A 143 -9.87 -8.21 6.88
C VAL A 143 -8.86 -7.56 5.96
N LEU A 144 -8.37 -8.30 4.94
CA LEU A 144 -7.38 -7.82 4.00
C LEU A 144 -7.87 -6.63 3.15
N VAL A 145 -9.15 -6.62 2.77
CA VAL A 145 -9.74 -5.59 1.90
C VAL A 145 -10.58 -4.54 2.65
N TYR A 146 -10.60 -4.57 3.97
CA TYR A 146 -11.41 -3.62 4.75
C TYR A 146 -10.99 -2.17 4.48
N GLY A 147 -11.94 -1.29 4.14
CA GLY A 147 -11.72 0.12 3.81
C GLY A 147 -11.14 0.37 2.40
N SER A 148 -10.83 -0.69 1.65
CA SER A 148 -10.16 -0.56 0.34
C SER A 148 -11.01 0.10 -0.74
N GLU A 149 -12.30 0.20 -0.54
CA GLU A 149 -13.26 0.88 -1.43
C GLU A 149 -12.99 2.38 -1.58
N THR A 150 -12.40 3.01 -0.56
CA THR A 150 -12.11 4.45 -0.53
C THR A 150 -10.66 4.78 -0.91
N TRP A 151 -9.79 3.78 -1.07
CA TRP A 151 -8.35 4.03 -1.24
C TRP A 151 -7.97 4.44 -2.66
N PRO A 152 -7.13 5.50 -2.81
CA PRO A 152 -6.46 5.82 -4.06
C PRO A 152 -5.30 4.84 -4.30
N MET A 153 -5.63 3.62 -4.74
CA MET A 153 -4.69 2.49 -4.87
C MET A 153 -3.64 2.74 -5.94
N LYS A 154 -2.37 2.71 -5.53
CA LYS A 154 -1.23 2.60 -6.45
C LYS A 154 -0.98 1.13 -6.81
N VAL A 155 -0.23 0.92 -7.90
CA VAL A 155 0.17 -0.45 -8.34
C VAL A 155 0.92 -1.19 -7.23
N GLU A 156 1.80 -0.51 -6.52
CA GLU A 156 2.58 -1.07 -5.41
C GLU A 156 1.71 -1.57 -4.25
N ASP A 157 0.65 -0.82 -3.92
CA ASP A 157 -0.28 -1.17 -2.84
C ASP A 157 -1.09 -2.42 -3.22
N MET A 158 -1.59 -2.47 -4.46
CA MET A 158 -2.28 -3.66 -4.98
C MET A 158 -1.35 -4.87 -5.04
N GLN A 159 -0.11 -4.70 -5.49
CA GLN A 159 0.89 -5.78 -5.49
C GLN A 159 1.20 -6.28 -4.08
N ARG A 160 1.16 -5.40 -3.06
CA ARG A 160 1.37 -5.76 -1.66
C ARG A 160 0.26 -6.68 -1.16
N LEU A 161 -1.01 -6.29 -1.40
CA LEU A 161 -2.17 -7.13 -1.06
C LEU A 161 -2.11 -8.47 -1.80
N GLY A 162 -1.90 -8.46 -3.11
CA GLY A 162 -1.85 -9.67 -3.93
C GLY A 162 -0.69 -10.60 -3.56
N ARG A 163 0.47 -10.07 -3.15
CA ARG A 163 1.58 -10.91 -2.66
C ARG A 163 1.21 -11.61 -1.36
N ALA A 164 0.63 -10.89 -0.41
CA ALA A 164 0.19 -11.47 0.86
C ALA A 164 -0.87 -12.56 0.63
N GLU A 165 -1.87 -12.28 -0.21
CA GLU A 165 -2.90 -13.26 -0.55
C GLU A 165 -2.33 -14.50 -1.21
N ARG A 166 -1.48 -14.36 -2.26
CA ARG A 166 -0.86 -15.51 -2.93
C ARG A 166 -0.07 -16.40 -2.00
N MET A 167 0.60 -15.84 -1.00
CA MET A 167 1.30 -16.63 0.01
C MET A 167 0.30 -17.44 0.85
N MET A 168 -0.79 -16.84 1.31
CA MET A 168 -1.82 -17.48 2.12
C MET A 168 -2.52 -18.61 1.36
N VAL A 169 -3.00 -18.35 0.12
CA VAL A 169 -3.72 -19.36 -0.67
C VAL A 169 -2.84 -20.53 -1.07
N ARG A 170 -1.56 -20.28 -1.37
CA ARG A 170 -0.59 -21.36 -1.62
C ARG A 170 -0.37 -22.22 -0.38
N TRP A 171 -0.25 -21.61 0.79
CA TRP A 171 -0.11 -22.35 2.04
C TRP A 171 -1.34 -23.20 2.33
N MET A 172 -2.55 -22.68 2.13
CA MET A 172 -3.80 -23.44 2.28
C MET A 172 -3.86 -24.68 1.37
N CYS A 173 -3.32 -24.57 0.16
CA CYS A 173 -3.24 -25.67 -0.80
C CYS A 173 -2.06 -26.63 -0.55
N GLY A 174 -1.15 -26.33 0.37
CA GLY A 174 0.09 -27.10 0.59
C GLY A 174 1.04 -27.04 -0.61
N VAL A 175 0.99 -26.00 -1.45
CA VAL A 175 1.81 -25.87 -2.65
C VAL A 175 2.86 -24.77 -2.50
N THR A 176 4.06 -25.07 -3.00
CA THR A 176 5.20 -24.16 -3.03
C THR A 176 5.45 -23.66 -4.46
N LEU A 177 6.36 -22.70 -4.62
CA LEU A 177 6.78 -22.24 -5.94
C LEU A 177 7.47 -23.36 -6.76
N LYS A 178 8.12 -24.34 -6.10
CA LYS A 178 8.76 -25.49 -6.75
C LYS A 178 7.76 -26.38 -7.51
N ASN A 179 6.50 -26.42 -7.07
CA ASN A 179 5.46 -27.20 -7.71
C ASN A 179 5.02 -26.65 -9.08
N ARG A 180 5.45 -25.44 -9.47
CA ARG A 180 5.13 -24.76 -10.75
C ARG A 180 3.62 -24.66 -11.05
N ILE A 181 2.76 -24.72 -10.03
CA ILE A 181 1.30 -24.56 -10.18
C ILE A 181 0.99 -23.07 -10.36
N SER A 182 0.19 -22.73 -11.37
CA SER A 182 -0.22 -21.35 -11.66
C SER A 182 -1.06 -20.77 -10.53
N ASN A 183 -1.03 -19.45 -10.35
CA ASN A 183 -1.89 -18.80 -9.37
C ASN A 183 -3.37 -19.03 -9.70
N LYS A 184 -3.75 -18.92 -10.97
CA LYS A 184 -5.13 -19.16 -11.44
C LYS A 184 -5.67 -20.51 -10.97
N GLU A 185 -4.85 -21.55 -11.09
CA GLU A 185 -5.19 -22.90 -10.64
C GLU A 185 -5.37 -22.97 -9.12
N VAL A 186 -4.49 -22.32 -8.34
CA VAL A 186 -4.58 -22.29 -6.87
C VAL A 186 -5.88 -21.61 -6.41
N TYR A 187 -6.23 -20.47 -7.02
CA TYR A 187 -7.48 -19.76 -6.73
C TYR A 187 -8.71 -20.59 -7.11
N SER A 188 -8.68 -21.27 -8.27
CA SER A 188 -9.77 -22.13 -8.72
C SER A 188 -10.01 -23.29 -7.76
N ARG A 189 -8.97 -23.98 -7.27
CA ARG A 189 -9.09 -25.08 -6.29
C ARG A 189 -9.75 -24.67 -4.99
N LEU A 190 -9.50 -23.45 -4.54
CA LEU A 190 -10.09 -22.89 -3.32
C LEU A 190 -11.46 -22.22 -3.56
N ASN A 191 -11.84 -22.04 -4.83
CA ASN A 191 -12.99 -21.22 -5.22
C ASN A 191 -12.91 -19.81 -4.59
N VAL A 192 -11.75 -19.16 -4.68
CA VAL A 192 -11.47 -17.81 -4.16
C VAL A 192 -11.17 -16.89 -5.33
N GLU A 193 -11.70 -15.69 -5.28
CA GLU A 193 -11.37 -14.62 -6.24
C GLU A 193 -10.11 -13.90 -5.82
N GLU A 194 -9.34 -13.40 -6.78
CA GLU A 194 -8.15 -12.59 -6.49
C GLU A 194 -8.53 -11.29 -5.79
N VAL A 195 -7.70 -10.85 -4.85
CA VAL A 195 -7.91 -9.60 -4.09
C VAL A 195 -8.07 -8.37 -4.98
N SER A 196 -7.44 -8.34 -6.15
CA SER A 196 -7.58 -7.28 -7.15
C SER A 196 -9.02 -7.09 -7.61
N ASP A 197 -9.73 -8.19 -7.86
CA ASP A 197 -11.11 -8.18 -8.33
C ASP A 197 -12.08 -7.86 -7.20
N VAL A 198 -11.80 -8.37 -5.99
CA VAL A 198 -12.57 -8.05 -4.79
C VAL A 198 -12.50 -6.56 -4.47
N VAL A 199 -11.30 -5.95 -4.51
CA VAL A 199 -11.08 -4.51 -4.29
C VAL A 199 -11.78 -3.68 -5.37
N ARG A 200 -11.62 -4.04 -6.65
CA ARG A 200 -12.28 -3.36 -7.78
C ARG A 200 -13.80 -3.37 -7.62
N ARG A 201 -14.37 -4.54 -7.34
CA ARG A 201 -15.82 -4.68 -7.12
C ARG A 201 -16.29 -3.90 -5.90
N GLY A 202 -15.54 -3.88 -4.80
CA GLY A 202 -15.81 -3.06 -3.62
C GLY A 202 -15.87 -1.57 -3.96
N ARG A 203 -14.85 -1.07 -4.69
CA ARG A 203 -14.76 0.34 -5.13
C ARG A 203 -15.89 0.73 -6.06
N LEU A 204 -16.21 -0.10 -7.04
CA LEU A 204 -17.31 0.17 -7.96
C LEU A 204 -18.69 0.10 -7.27
N ARG A 205 -18.85 -0.76 -6.25
CA ARG A 205 -20.06 -0.77 -5.42
C ARG A 205 -20.21 0.55 -4.66
N TRP A 206 -19.13 1.02 -4.06
CA TRP A 206 -19.09 2.30 -3.36
C TRP A 206 -19.35 3.46 -4.33
N PHE A 207 -18.70 3.45 -5.49
CA PHE A 207 -18.92 4.43 -6.55
C PHE A 207 -20.40 4.50 -6.94
N GLY A 208 -21.04 3.39 -7.23
CA GLY A 208 -22.47 3.37 -7.56
C GLY A 208 -23.36 3.85 -6.41
N HIS A 209 -22.95 3.66 -5.15
CA HIS A 209 -23.64 4.26 -4.00
C HIS A 209 -23.53 5.79 -4.02
N LEU A 210 -22.36 6.33 -4.30
CA LEU A 210 -22.11 7.77 -4.38
C LEU A 210 -22.87 8.42 -5.54
N GLU A 211 -22.92 7.79 -6.72
CA GLU A 211 -23.64 8.34 -7.89
C GLU A 211 -25.16 8.45 -7.66
N ARG A 212 -25.72 7.65 -6.77
CA ARG A 212 -27.14 7.69 -6.40
C ARG A 212 -27.45 8.60 -5.21
N LYS A 213 -26.46 9.23 -4.60
CA LYS A 213 -26.66 10.22 -3.54
C LYS A 213 -27.20 11.53 -4.14
N SER A 214 -28.03 12.24 -3.38
CA SER A 214 -28.49 13.57 -3.77
C SER A 214 -27.33 14.58 -3.75
N GLU A 215 -27.42 15.64 -4.53
CA GLU A 215 -26.42 16.71 -4.52
C GLU A 215 -26.34 17.44 -3.18
N SER A 216 -27.45 17.48 -2.43
CA SER A 216 -27.53 18.05 -1.09
C SER A 216 -26.90 17.18 0.01
N ASP A 217 -26.52 15.92 -0.30
CA ASP A 217 -25.85 15.05 0.65
C ASP A 217 -24.42 15.53 0.90
N TRP A 218 -24.03 15.61 2.17
CA TRP A 218 -22.69 16.06 2.57
C TRP A 218 -21.55 15.25 1.93
N VAL A 219 -21.77 13.96 1.65
CA VAL A 219 -20.78 13.12 0.98
C VAL A 219 -20.56 13.57 -0.46
N SER A 220 -21.63 13.98 -1.16
CA SER A 220 -21.54 14.57 -2.49
C SER A 220 -20.81 15.91 -2.45
N ALA A 221 -21.13 16.76 -1.48
CA ALA A 221 -20.43 18.03 -1.27
C ALA A 221 -18.92 17.82 -1.02
N CYS A 222 -18.53 16.89 -0.15
CA CYS A 222 -17.13 16.57 0.12
C CYS A 222 -16.39 16.01 -1.10
N ARG A 223 -17.08 15.31 -2.01
CA ARG A 223 -16.48 14.75 -3.21
C ARG A 223 -16.01 15.80 -4.21
N TYR A 224 -16.74 16.91 -4.28
CA TYR A 224 -16.48 18.01 -5.20
C TYR A 224 -15.86 19.23 -4.52
N LEU A 225 -15.56 19.12 -3.22
CA LEU A 225 -14.92 20.20 -2.48
C LEU A 225 -13.55 20.52 -3.10
N ASP A 226 -13.40 21.74 -3.52
CA ASP A 226 -12.09 22.27 -3.92
C ASP A 226 -11.35 22.69 -2.66
N VAL A 227 -10.17 22.14 -2.48
CA VAL A 227 -9.34 22.41 -1.31
C VAL A 227 -8.26 23.39 -1.72
N ASP A 228 -8.28 24.57 -1.12
CA ASP A 228 -7.25 25.58 -1.32
C ASP A 228 -5.88 25.04 -0.91
N GLY A 229 -4.89 25.29 -1.73
CA GLY A 229 -3.52 24.89 -1.46
C GLY A 229 -2.63 24.90 -2.69
N ASP A 230 -1.34 25.08 -2.48
CA ASP A 230 -0.35 25.07 -3.53
C ASP A 230 -0.19 23.70 -4.16
N LYS A 231 -0.43 23.59 -5.44
CA LYS A 231 -0.14 22.37 -6.20
C LYS A 231 1.38 22.18 -6.26
N GLN A 232 1.86 21.10 -5.65
CA GLN A 232 3.28 20.74 -5.73
C GLN A 232 3.70 20.54 -7.19
N LYS A 233 4.89 21.05 -7.56
CA LYS A 233 5.48 20.82 -8.87
C LYS A 233 5.70 19.33 -9.11
N GLY A 234 5.32 18.84 -10.28
CA GLY A 234 5.52 17.46 -10.70
C GLY A 234 4.21 16.73 -11.03
N ARG A 235 4.29 15.39 -11.20
CA ARG A 235 3.12 14.57 -11.50
C ARG A 235 2.18 14.53 -10.29
N SER A 236 0.91 14.84 -10.53
CA SER A 236 -0.14 14.79 -9.51
C SER A 236 -0.22 13.42 -8.83
N ARG A 237 -0.59 13.40 -7.56
CA ARG A 237 -0.84 12.14 -6.85
C ARG A 237 -2.04 11.43 -7.45
N LYS A 238 -1.96 10.09 -7.51
CA LYS A 238 -3.10 9.28 -7.98
C LYS A 238 -4.31 9.49 -7.08
N THR A 239 -5.44 9.83 -7.70
CA THR A 239 -6.71 10.06 -7.01
C THR A 239 -7.60 8.81 -6.99
N TRP A 240 -8.57 8.79 -6.09
CA TRP A 240 -9.60 7.76 -6.07
C TRP A 240 -10.44 7.75 -7.37
N GLY A 241 -10.78 8.93 -7.89
CA GLY A 241 -11.51 9.07 -9.16
C GLY A 241 -10.78 8.46 -10.36
N GLU A 242 -9.43 8.60 -10.42
CA GLU A 242 -8.63 7.91 -11.43
C GLU A 242 -8.68 6.39 -11.30
N CYS A 243 -8.71 5.88 -10.05
CA CYS A 243 -8.87 4.44 -9.83
C CYS A 243 -10.21 3.95 -10.34
N VAL A 244 -11.30 4.69 -10.07
CA VAL A 244 -12.66 4.37 -10.58
C VAL A 244 -12.68 4.41 -12.11
N LYS A 245 -12.15 5.46 -12.74
CA LYS A 245 -12.07 5.56 -14.21
C LYS A 245 -11.36 4.36 -14.84
N ASN A 246 -10.27 3.92 -14.24
CA ASN A 246 -9.52 2.76 -14.70
C ASN A 246 -10.32 1.46 -14.52
N ASP A 247 -11.03 1.31 -13.41
CA ASP A 247 -11.86 0.14 -13.15
C ASP A 247 -13.06 0.06 -14.11
N LEU A 248 -13.73 1.20 -14.39
CA LEU A 248 -14.81 1.31 -15.38
C LEU A 248 -14.31 0.90 -16.77
N LYS A 249 -13.18 1.47 -17.21
CA LYS A 249 -12.55 1.14 -18.49
C LYS A 249 -12.21 -0.35 -18.59
N HIS A 250 -11.66 -0.94 -17.53
CA HIS A 250 -11.26 -2.34 -17.48
C HIS A 250 -12.46 -3.29 -17.67
N LEU A 251 -13.62 -2.94 -17.13
CA LEU A 251 -14.85 -3.74 -17.23
C LEU A 251 -15.76 -3.32 -18.39
N GLY A 252 -15.41 -2.25 -19.13
CA GLY A 252 -16.25 -1.70 -20.20
C GLY A 252 -17.57 -1.15 -19.68
N LEU A 253 -17.55 -0.51 -18.49
CA LEU A 253 -18.74 0.07 -17.86
C LEU A 253 -18.81 1.58 -18.07
N GLU A 254 -20.03 2.09 -18.26
CA GLU A 254 -20.33 3.51 -18.33
C GLU A 254 -20.78 4.03 -16.95
N ARG A 255 -20.46 5.29 -16.69
CA ARG A 255 -20.78 5.94 -15.41
C ARG A 255 -22.29 5.98 -15.15
N ASP A 256 -23.08 6.31 -16.17
CA ASP A 256 -24.52 6.51 -16.08
C ASP A 256 -25.28 5.23 -15.66
N TRP A 257 -24.72 4.04 -15.95
CA TRP A 257 -25.31 2.78 -15.51
C TRP A 257 -25.31 2.59 -13.99
N ALA A 258 -24.53 3.41 -13.27
CA ALA A 258 -24.47 3.38 -11.82
C ALA A 258 -25.76 3.89 -11.14
N HIS A 259 -26.62 4.65 -11.86
CA HIS A 259 -27.90 5.12 -11.34
C HIS A 259 -28.91 4.00 -11.16
N ASP A 260 -28.90 2.99 -12.03
CA ASP A 260 -29.71 1.78 -11.85
C ASP A 260 -28.97 0.79 -10.91
N ARG A 261 -29.45 0.68 -9.67
CA ARG A 261 -28.82 -0.16 -8.63
C ARG A 261 -28.82 -1.64 -9.00
N VAL A 262 -29.88 -2.14 -9.62
CA VAL A 262 -30.05 -3.57 -9.94
C VAL A 262 -29.10 -3.94 -11.09
N ARG A 263 -29.18 -3.19 -12.16
CA ARG A 263 -28.30 -3.33 -13.33
C ARG A 263 -26.82 -3.20 -12.93
N TRP A 264 -26.50 -2.17 -12.17
CA TRP A 264 -25.13 -1.92 -11.70
C TRP A 264 -24.56 -3.09 -10.91
N ARG A 265 -25.35 -3.62 -9.96
CA ARG A 265 -24.94 -4.76 -9.15
C ARG A 265 -24.64 -6.00 -10.01
N GLY A 266 -25.44 -6.28 -11.01
CA GLY A 266 -25.21 -7.36 -11.97
C GLY A 266 -23.90 -7.18 -12.74
N LEU A 267 -23.70 -5.99 -13.30
CA LEU A 267 -22.53 -5.66 -14.11
C LEU A 267 -21.21 -5.79 -13.33
N ILE A 268 -21.12 -5.25 -12.14
CA ILE A 268 -19.90 -5.33 -11.31
C ILE A 268 -19.60 -6.74 -10.77
N CYS A 269 -20.61 -7.63 -10.76
CA CYS A 269 -20.43 -9.05 -10.42
C CYS A 269 -20.10 -9.94 -11.64
N GLY A 270 -19.96 -9.34 -12.84
CA GLY A 270 -19.68 -10.08 -14.07
C GLY A 270 -20.89 -10.76 -14.69
N ILE A 271 -22.10 -10.49 -14.15
CA ILE A 271 -23.35 -10.94 -14.74
C ILE A 271 -23.68 -9.96 -15.88
N ARG A 272 -23.39 -10.34 -17.11
CA ARG A 272 -23.84 -9.56 -18.28
C ARG A 272 -25.36 -9.65 -18.34
N PRO A 273 -26.11 -8.52 -18.42
CA PRO A 273 -27.55 -8.58 -18.63
C PRO A 273 -27.79 -9.30 -19.98
N THR A 274 -28.62 -10.30 -19.95
CA THR A 274 -29.13 -10.89 -21.20
C THR A 274 -29.87 -9.81 -21.97
N ARG A 275 -29.79 -9.79 -23.31
CA ARG A 275 -30.42 -8.80 -24.20
C ARG A 275 -31.90 -8.50 -23.88
N ALA A 276 -32.60 -9.41 -23.22
CA ALA A 276 -33.99 -9.27 -22.83
C ALA A 276 -34.30 -8.16 -21.79
N CYS A 277 -33.28 -7.62 -21.09
CA CYS A 277 -33.47 -6.54 -20.10
C CYS A 277 -33.26 -5.12 -20.68
N MET A 278 -32.91 -4.98 -21.95
CA MET A 278 -32.66 -3.67 -22.59
C MET A 278 -33.89 -3.05 -23.25
N ASP A 279 -35.01 -3.83 -23.47
CA ASP A 279 -36.16 -3.37 -24.22
C ASP A 279 -37.36 -2.88 -23.37
N ASN A 280 -37.27 -2.84 -22.05
CA ASN A 280 -38.35 -2.35 -21.18
C ASN A 280 -38.11 -0.92 -20.66
N GLY A 281 -37.59 -0.02 -21.49
CA GLY A 281 -37.37 1.40 -21.19
C GLY A 281 -37.78 2.29 -22.35
N ARG A 282 -39.02 2.17 -22.83
CA ARG A 282 -39.68 3.20 -23.63
C ARG A 282 -40.97 3.61 -22.97
#